data_4dd31934d7a1fe313deb8b93ce7f8aaa
#
_entry.id   4dd31934d7a1fe313deb8b93ce7f8aaa
#
_cell.length_a   1.000
_cell.length_b   1.000
_cell.length_c   1.000
_cell.angle_alpha   90.00
_cell.angle_beta   90.00
_cell.angle_gamma   90.00
#
_symmetry.space_group_name_H-M   'P 1'
#
loop_
_entity.id
_entity.type
_entity.pdbx_description
1 polymer ?
#
loop_
_entity_poly.entity_id
_entity_poly.type
_entity_poly.pdbx_seq_one_letter_code
_entity_poly.pdbx_strand_id
1 'polypeptide(L)'
;MTRPLPSAAGFLLGLLCLAGPARAAPEPPLSALTLVGPPVVVFKAGRDACDGVDVPDASSRAFREASGAVALFGMHYRNRAFRGPRLDALKLDCAVVLESGGNADPAAYDDASWITATWTDDGRAVSALVHHEYRANEHPGRCRAKDYMACWYNSVVAATSTDGGRSFTRAAPPVVVAGAPFRQEVGQGSHRGFFNPSNIFSDGTWRYFLASTTGWTQPGSDQSAGVCLFRSRDPADPASWRAWTGSGFTAAFPDPYAKPVKAAATCAPVAPFPTPVGAVVRHRGSGAWIAIFMAKAQPGFPQSGFYWTTSRDLLAWDAPRLLLAGATLYDDPCRAPGGLIAYPSLLDPDARGRNFDDAGDIAVLTYVTLRTEGCTITSDRDLLRRNLAIKVWP
;
A
#
# COMPACT_ATOMS: atom_id res chain seq x y z
N MET A 1 22.59 -42.90 84.43
CA MET A 1 21.46 -43.07 83.53
C MET A 1 20.92 -41.67 83.29
N THR A 2 21.40 -40.99 82.25
CA THR A 2 20.98 -39.67 81.89
C THR A 2 20.73 -39.64 80.38
N ARG A 3 19.48 -39.45 79.99
CA ARG A 3 19.06 -39.25 78.58
C ARG A 3 19.30 -37.83 78.14
N PRO A 4 19.77 -37.58 76.91
CA PRO A 4 19.75 -36.23 76.35
C PRO A 4 18.45 -35.89 75.65
N LEU A 5 18.05 -34.60 75.69
CA LEU A 5 16.92 -33.97 75.02
C LEU A 5 17.25 -33.65 73.56
N PRO A 6 16.29 -33.69 72.64
CA PRO A 6 16.55 -33.31 71.23
C PRO A 6 16.45 -31.81 71.01
N SER A 7 17.43 -31.29 70.20
CA SER A 7 17.46 -29.92 69.66
C SER A 7 16.40 -29.71 68.59
N ALA A 8 15.59 -28.66 68.75
CA ALA A 8 14.65 -28.20 67.74
C ALA A 8 15.42 -27.32 66.68
N ALA A 9 15.49 -27.83 65.49
CA ALA A 9 15.97 -27.01 64.31
C ALA A 9 14.79 -26.22 63.75
N GLY A 10 14.84 -24.91 63.90
CA GLY A 10 13.87 -23.98 63.30
C GLY A 10 14.12 -23.86 61.80
N PHE A 11 13.18 -24.24 60.99
CA PHE A 11 13.16 -23.94 59.55
C PHE A 11 12.63 -22.52 59.33
N LEU A 12 13.50 -21.59 58.90
CA LEU A 12 13.08 -20.29 58.32
C LEU A 12 12.62 -20.55 56.91
N LEU A 13 11.31 -20.48 56.64
CA LEU A 13 10.76 -20.40 55.28
C LEU A 13 10.97 -18.95 54.76
N GLY A 14 11.96 -18.78 53.88
CA GLY A 14 12.12 -17.56 53.15
C GLY A 14 11.02 -17.44 52.07
N LEU A 15 10.09 -16.49 52.20
CA LEU A 15 9.12 -16.12 51.16
C LEU A 15 9.88 -15.43 50.02
N LEU A 16 10.20 -16.14 48.93
CA LEU A 16 10.61 -15.52 47.65
C LEU A 16 9.36 -14.89 47.04
N CYS A 17 9.22 -13.56 47.12
CA CYS A 17 8.31 -12.80 46.28
C CYS A 17 8.84 -12.83 44.84
N LEU A 18 8.29 -13.70 43.98
CA LEU A 18 8.45 -13.65 42.56
C LEU A 18 7.72 -12.40 42.08
N ALA A 19 8.47 -11.30 41.83
CA ALA A 19 7.98 -10.15 41.08
C ALA A 19 7.69 -10.64 39.65
N GLY A 20 6.42 -10.81 39.32
CA GLY A 20 5.98 -11.05 37.93
C GLY A 20 6.41 -9.88 37.05
N PRO A 21 6.63 -10.11 35.74
CA PRO A 21 6.98 -9.04 34.82
C PRO A 21 5.91 -7.93 34.90
N ALA A 22 6.35 -6.71 35.18
CA ALA A 22 5.47 -5.55 35.17
C ALA A 22 4.80 -5.46 33.80
N ARG A 23 3.47 -5.56 33.77
CA ARG A 23 2.69 -5.40 32.55
C ARG A 23 2.88 -3.96 32.10
N ALA A 24 3.47 -3.74 30.91
CA ALA A 24 3.60 -2.41 30.34
C ALA A 24 2.23 -1.74 30.34
N ALA A 25 2.17 -0.47 30.76
CA ALA A 25 0.95 0.31 30.69
C ALA A 25 0.43 0.31 29.25
N PRO A 26 -0.88 0.23 29.03
CA PRO A 26 -1.44 0.29 27.67
C PRO A 26 -1.01 1.62 27.01
N GLU A 27 -0.44 1.52 25.82
CA GLU A 27 -0.02 2.70 25.06
C GLU A 27 -1.24 3.59 24.77
N PRO A 28 -1.09 4.93 24.87
CA PRO A 28 -2.20 5.85 24.70
C PRO A 28 -2.78 5.75 23.27
N PRO A 29 -4.12 5.80 23.11
CA PRO A 29 -4.75 5.76 21.80
C PRO A 29 -4.49 7.07 21.02
N LEU A 30 -4.48 6.98 19.69
CA LEU A 30 -4.43 8.16 18.83
C LEU A 30 -5.74 8.94 18.90
N SER A 31 -5.64 10.26 19.15
CA SER A 31 -6.80 11.13 19.32
C SER A 31 -7.20 11.87 18.05
N ALA A 32 -6.23 12.34 17.26
CA ALA A 32 -6.49 13.10 16.05
C ALA A 32 -5.32 13.10 15.07
N LEU A 33 -5.66 13.15 13.78
CA LEU A 33 -4.80 13.59 12.70
C LEU A 33 -5.32 14.95 12.21
N THR A 34 -4.48 15.96 12.14
CA THR A 34 -4.87 17.32 11.77
C THR A 34 -3.92 17.88 10.72
N LEU A 35 -4.47 18.35 9.60
CA LEU A 35 -3.70 19.02 8.56
C LEU A 35 -3.27 20.40 9.05
N VAL A 36 -2.01 20.76 8.80
CA VAL A 36 -1.39 22.01 9.26
C VAL A 36 -0.91 22.82 8.04
N GLY A 37 -1.30 24.09 7.99
CA GLY A 37 -0.92 25.02 6.92
C GLY A 37 -1.55 24.68 5.56
N PRO A 38 -1.24 25.48 4.53
CA PRO A 38 -1.70 25.25 3.17
C PRO A 38 -0.94 24.09 2.50
N PRO A 39 -1.50 23.48 1.44
CA PRO A 39 -0.75 22.53 0.61
C PRO A 39 0.39 23.21 -0.15
N VAL A 40 1.46 22.46 -0.39
CA VAL A 40 2.63 22.88 -1.16
C VAL A 40 2.75 21.97 -2.38
N VAL A 41 2.95 22.55 -3.56
CA VAL A 41 3.14 21.81 -4.81
C VAL A 41 4.55 21.19 -4.83
N VAL A 42 4.60 19.87 -4.99
CA VAL A 42 5.84 19.09 -5.19
C VAL A 42 6.14 18.95 -6.67
N PHE A 43 5.10 18.72 -7.47
CA PHE A 43 5.19 18.58 -8.93
C PHE A 43 3.95 19.21 -9.55
N LYS A 44 4.16 19.95 -10.63
CA LYS A 44 3.10 20.56 -11.44
C LYS A 44 3.23 20.05 -12.87
N ALA A 45 2.19 19.36 -13.38
CA ALA A 45 2.23 18.70 -14.67
C ALA A 45 2.68 19.61 -15.83
N GLY A 46 2.13 20.80 -15.93
CA GLY A 46 2.49 21.76 -17.02
C GLY A 46 3.88 22.42 -16.91
N ARG A 47 4.64 22.14 -15.83
CA ARG A 47 5.95 22.79 -15.58
C ARG A 47 7.09 21.80 -15.41
N ASP A 48 6.85 20.71 -14.67
CA ASP A 48 7.90 19.84 -14.12
C ASP A 48 7.98 18.49 -14.85
N ALA A 49 7.03 18.20 -15.77
CA ALA A 49 6.99 16.98 -16.56
C ALA A 49 8.16 16.90 -17.54
N CYS A 50 8.74 15.72 -17.71
CA CYS A 50 9.77 15.45 -18.71
C CYS A 50 9.14 15.16 -20.08
N ASP A 51 7.93 14.60 -20.09
CA ASP A 51 7.13 14.35 -21.29
C ASP A 51 5.62 14.38 -20.98
N GLY A 52 4.78 14.24 -22.01
CA GLY A 52 3.33 14.40 -21.90
C GLY A 52 2.61 13.30 -21.12
N VAL A 53 3.30 12.19 -20.78
CA VAL A 53 2.73 11.10 -19.98
C VAL A 53 3.20 11.13 -18.51
N ASP A 54 4.02 12.11 -18.15
CA ASP A 54 4.49 12.28 -16.78
C ASP A 54 3.42 12.95 -15.93
N VAL A 55 2.55 12.15 -15.37
CA VAL A 55 1.52 12.57 -14.43
C VAL A 55 1.59 11.76 -13.14
N PRO A 56 1.34 12.37 -11.97
CA PRO A 56 1.17 11.60 -10.73
C PRO A 56 -0.08 10.73 -10.84
N ASP A 57 0.07 9.41 -10.65
CA ASP A 57 -1.02 8.45 -10.87
C ASP A 57 -1.01 7.27 -9.88
N ALA A 58 -0.25 7.40 -8.82
CA ALA A 58 -0.23 6.45 -7.71
C ALA A 58 0.08 7.17 -6.39
N SER A 59 -0.26 6.53 -5.27
CA SER A 59 0.14 7.04 -3.96
C SER A 59 1.67 7.06 -3.83
N SER A 60 2.21 8.13 -3.27
CA SER A 60 3.67 8.30 -3.11
C SER A 60 4.30 7.19 -2.27
N ARG A 61 5.41 6.65 -2.74
CA ARG A 61 6.23 5.65 -2.08
C ARG A 61 7.67 6.14 -2.00
N ALA A 62 8.24 6.13 -0.82
CA ALA A 62 9.58 6.64 -0.64
C ALA A 62 10.48 5.66 0.09
N PHE A 63 11.78 5.73 -0.22
CA PHE A 63 12.81 5.11 0.59
C PHE A 63 14.07 5.99 0.62
N ARG A 64 14.96 5.73 1.60
CA ARG A 64 16.30 6.34 1.66
C ARG A 64 17.30 5.45 0.96
N GLU A 65 17.99 6.00 -0.03
CA GLU A 65 19.12 5.37 -0.69
C GLU A 65 20.27 5.11 0.31
N ALA A 66 21.27 4.33 -0.09
CA ALA A 66 22.47 4.11 0.71
C ALA A 66 23.22 5.40 1.05
N SER A 67 23.13 6.41 0.20
CA SER A 67 23.68 7.77 0.42
C SER A 67 22.91 8.58 1.47
N GLY A 68 21.70 8.16 1.86
CA GLY A 68 20.76 8.92 2.67
C GLY A 68 19.80 9.80 1.85
N ALA A 69 20.02 9.97 0.54
CA ALA A 69 19.10 10.65 -0.34
C ALA A 69 17.76 9.92 -0.41
N VAL A 70 16.70 10.64 -0.73
CA VAL A 70 15.34 10.11 -0.85
C VAL A 70 15.01 9.88 -2.31
N ALA A 71 14.52 8.67 -2.61
CA ALA A 71 13.82 8.35 -3.84
C ALA A 71 12.31 8.23 -3.53
N LEU A 72 11.46 8.85 -4.37
CA LEU A 72 10.01 8.79 -4.25
C LEU A 72 9.39 8.44 -5.59
N PHE A 73 8.47 7.48 -5.57
CA PHE A 73 7.69 6.97 -6.71
C PHE A 73 6.22 7.36 -6.54
N GLY A 74 5.47 7.40 -7.63
CA GLY A 74 4.05 7.77 -7.64
C GLY A 74 3.61 8.34 -8.99
N MET A 75 4.47 8.19 -10.01
CA MET A 75 4.17 8.62 -11.39
C MET A 75 3.42 7.55 -12.18
N HIS A 76 3.07 7.85 -13.41
CA HIS A 76 2.32 7.01 -14.34
C HIS A 76 3.11 5.76 -14.78
N TYR A 77 2.55 4.91 -15.65
CA TYR A 77 3.11 3.62 -16.09
C TYR A 77 4.49 3.72 -16.77
N ARG A 78 4.91 4.89 -17.21
CA ARG A 78 6.27 5.19 -17.56
C ARG A 78 7.00 5.66 -16.32
N ASN A 79 7.38 4.72 -15.47
CA ASN A 79 7.80 5.01 -14.11
C ASN A 79 9.07 5.86 -14.06
N ARG A 80 8.99 6.97 -13.36
CA ARG A 80 10.11 7.85 -12.99
C ARG A 80 10.13 8.05 -11.49
N ALA A 81 11.25 8.48 -10.94
CA ALA A 81 11.41 8.76 -9.53
C ALA A 81 11.65 10.25 -9.29
N PHE A 82 11.10 10.78 -8.21
CA PHE A 82 11.62 12.01 -7.63
C PHE A 82 12.85 11.68 -6.79
N ARG A 83 13.87 12.53 -6.84
CA ARG A 83 15.08 12.34 -6.04
C ARG A 83 15.51 13.65 -5.39
N GLY A 84 16.11 13.55 -4.20
CA GLY A 84 16.60 14.72 -3.48
C GLY A 84 17.18 14.35 -2.13
N PRO A 85 17.81 15.31 -1.43
CA PRO A 85 18.41 15.06 -0.12
C PRO A 85 17.37 14.81 0.99
N ARG A 86 16.14 15.32 0.81
CA ARG A 86 15.03 15.23 1.77
C ARG A 86 13.69 15.29 1.03
N LEU A 87 12.59 14.88 1.71
CA LEU A 87 11.22 14.89 1.18
C LEU A 87 10.73 16.28 0.73
N ASP A 88 11.27 17.35 1.27
CA ASP A 88 10.93 18.74 0.93
C ASP A 88 11.79 19.35 -0.18
N ALA A 89 12.76 18.59 -0.70
CA ALA A 89 13.70 19.01 -1.73
C ALA A 89 13.79 18.00 -2.88
N LEU A 90 12.67 17.35 -3.19
CA LEU A 90 12.58 16.39 -4.28
C LEU A 90 12.37 17.10 -5.63
N LYS A 91 12.99 16.54 -6.69
CA LYS A 91 12.76 16.90 -8.08
C LYS A 91 12.55 15.65 -8.91
N LEU A 92 11.71 15.72 -9.93
CA LEU A 92 11.54 14.61 -10.88
C LEU A 92 12.85 14.37 -11.62
N ASP A 93 13.30 13.12 -11.61
CA ASP A 93 14.40 12.64 -12.45
C ASP A 93 13.79 12.10 -13.75
N CYS A 94 14.23 12.64 -14.88
CA CYS A 94 13.70 12.27 -16.20
C CYS A 94 14.11 10.86 -16.68
N ALA A 95 15.01 10.19 -15.97
CA ALA A 95 15.34 8.79 -16.28
C ALA A 95 14.15 7.88 -16.02
N VAL A 96 13.78 7.05 -16.99
CA VAL A 96 12.76 6.02 -16.85
C VAL A 96 13.36 4.86 -16.08
N VAL A 97 12.74 4.48 -14.96
CA VAL A 97 13.23 3.41 -14.07
C VAL A 97 12.58 2.06 -14.33
N LEU A 98 11.37 2.06 -14.88
CA LEU A 98 10.62 0.88 -15.32
C LEU A 98 9.64 1.29 -16.41
N GLU A 99 9.65 0.59 -17.52
CA GLU A 99 8.71 0.77 -18.63
C GLU A 99 8.17 -0.59 -19.08
N SER A 100 6.95 -0.59 -19.60
CA SER A 100 6.30 -1.78 -20.16
C SER A 100 6.35 -1.73 -21.68
N GLY A 101 6.48 -2.92 -22.30
CA GLY A 101 6.52 -3.07 -23.76
C GLY A 101 5.15 -3.11 -24.43
N GLY A 102 4.03 -3.10 -23.66
CA GLY A 102 2.68 -3.23 -24.21
C GLY A 102 2.43 -4.60 -24.82
N ASN A 103 2.84 -5.69 -24.15
CA ASN A 103 2.77 -7.04 -24.70
C ASN A 103 1.34 -7.57 -24.71
N ALA A 104 0.88 -8.07 -25.85
CA ALA A 104 -0.44 -8.66 -26.03
C ALA A 104 -0.61 -10.04 -25.36
N ASP A 105 0.46 -10.67 -24.89
CA ASP A 105 0.41 -11.88 -24.08
C ASP A 105 0.25 -11.54 -22.60
N PRO A 106 -0.91 -11.83 -21.98
CA PRO A 106 -1.12 -11.53 -20.56
C PRO A 106 -0.11 -12.24 -19.63
N ALA A 107 0.43 -13.39 -20.04
CA ALA A 107 1.43 -14.13 -19.27
C ALA A 107 2.81 -13.46 -19.24
N ALA A 108 3.04 -12.48 -20.11
CA ALA A 108 4.28 -11.70 -20.11
C ALA A 108 4.33 -10.66 -18.98
N TYR A 109 3.16 -10.27 -18.40
CA TYR A 109 3.04 -9.21 -17.40
C TYR A 109 3.76 -7.92 -17.80
N ASP A 110 3.70 -7.57 -19.08
CA ASP A 110 4.42 -6.46 -19.70
C ASP A 110 3.48 -5.52 -20.46
N ASP A 111 2.31 -5.25 -19.88
CA ASP A 111 1.39 -4.22 -20.32
C ASP A 111 1.55 -2.98 -19.42
N ALA A 112 0.51 -2.23 -19.07
CA ALA A 112 0.66 -1.05 -18.25
C ALA A 112 1.07 -1.40 -16.79
N SER A 113 2.08 -0.71 -16.24
CA SER A 113 2.67 -1.08 -14.95
C SER A 113 3.10 0.14 -14.13
N TRP A 114 2.74 0.18 -12.84
CA TRP A 114 3.08 1.23 -11.88
C TRP A 114 3.86 0.66 -10.70
N ILE A 115 4.99 1.27 -10.34
CA ILE A 115 5.66 0.97 -9.07
C ILE A 115 4.79 1.55 -7.94
N THR A 116 4.14 0.67 -7.17
CA THR A 116 3.19 1.06 -6.12
C THR A 116 3.65 0.76 -4.71
N ALA A 117 4.72 0.00 -4.53
CA ALA A 117 5.37 -0.18 -3.25
C ALA A 117 6.85 -0.51 -3.44
N THR A 118 7.68 -0.12 -2.48
CA THR A 118 9.12 -0.42 -2.47
C THR A 118 9.54 -0.85 -1.08
N TRP A 119 10.59 -1.68 -1.01
CA TRP A 119 11.26 -2.07 0.23
C TRP A 119 12.76 -2.22 0.01
N THR A 120 13.55 -1.70 0.94
CA THR A 120 15.00 -1.87 0.95
C THR A 120 15.53 -1.91 2.37
N ASP A 121 16.48 -2.80 2.63
CA ASP A 121 17.17 -2.86 3.92
C ASP A 121 18.49 -2.06 3.90
N ASP A 122 19.12 -1.91 2.73
CA ASP A 122 20.44 -1.28 2.56
C ASP A 122 20.45 0.01 1.72
N GLY A 123 19.33 0.32 1.04
CA GLY A 123 19.20 1.47 0.14
C GLY A 123 19.85 1.28 -1.23
N ARG A 124 20.28 0.03 -1.57
CA ARG A 124 20.85 -0.36 -2.86
C ARG A 124 20.00 -1.41 -3.55
N ALA A 125 19.83 -2.56 -2.88
CA ALA A 125 18.90 -3.58 -3.32
C ALA A 125 17.48 -3.16 -2.93
N VAL A 126 16.59 -3.01 -3.92
CA VAL A 126 15.20 -2.56 -3.71
C VAL A 126 14.25 -3.58 -4.31
N SER A 127 13.36 -4.11 -3.49
CA SER A 127 12.21 -4.90 -3.93
C SER A 127 11.04 -3.97 -4.21
N ALA A 128 10.33 -4.18 -5.31
CA ALA A 128 9.14 -3.41 -5.66
C ALA A 128 7.92 -4.30 -5.89
N LEU A 129 6.77 -3.84 -5.45
CA LEU A 129 5.47 -4.32 -5.89
C LEU A 129 4.98 -3.39 -6.99
N VAL A 130 4.64 -4.00 -8.11
CA VAL A 130 4.18 -3.31 -9.31
C VAL A 130 2.71 -3.64 -9.50
N HIS A 131 1.87 -2.62 -9.56
CA HIS A 131 0.51 -2.75 -10.05
C HIS A 131 0.58 -2.90 -11.56
N HIS A 132 0.15 -4.05 -12.06
CA HIS A 132 0.12 -4.38 -13.47
C HIS A 132 -1.33 -4.44 -13.95
N GLU A 133 -1.63 -3.73 -15.02
CA GLU A 133 -2.91 -3.75 -15.70
C GLU A 133 -2.73 -4.37 -17.09
N TYR A 134 -3.32 -5.54 -17.30
CA TYR A 134 -3.49 -6.06 -18.65
C TYR A 134 -4.80 -5.50 -19.22
N ARG A 135 -4.69 -4.69 -20.26
CA ARG A 135 -5.80 -3.98 -20.90
C ARG A 135 -6.16 -4.68 -22.21
N ALA A 136 -6.88 -5.81 -22.13
CA ALA A 136 -7.18 -6.62 -23.29
C ALA A 136 -7.91 -5.87 -24.41
N ASN A 137 -8.61 -4.76 -24.11
CA ASN A 137 -9.25 -3.88 -25.09
C ASN A 137 -8.26 -3.12 -25.98
N GLU A 138 -7.02 -2.95 -25.53
CA GLU A 138 -5.95 -2.30 -26.30
C GLU A 138 -5.22 -3.29 -27.22
N HIS A 139 -5.49 -4.60 -27.09
CA HIS A 139 -4.89 -5.66 -27.89
C HIS A 139 -5.90 -6.28 -28.85
N PRO A 140 -5.69 -6.22 -30.18
CA PRO A 140 -6.62 -6.71 -31.17
C PRO A 140 -7.08 -8.15 -30.91
N GLY A 141 -8.41 -8.35 -30.86
CA GLY A 141 -9.01 -9.68 -30.67
C GLY A 141 -9.02 -10.23 -29.24
N ARG A 142 -8.45 -9.51 -28.27
CA ARG A 142 -8.35 -9.95 -26.87
C ARG A 142 -9.56 -9.56 -26.01
N CYS A 143 -10.33 -8.56 -26.41
CA CYS A 143 -11.53 -8.12 -25.68
C CYS A 143 -12.78 -8.27 -26.55
N ARG A 144 -13.82 -8.90 -26.00
CA ARG A 144 -15.13 -9.08 -26.66
C ARG A 144 -16.23 -8.25 -26.00
N ALA A 145 -15.94 -7.63 -24.86
CA ALA A 145 -16.90 -6.80 -24.14
C ALA A 145 -17.03 -5.40 -24.78
N LYS A 146 -18.22 -4.81 -24.67
CA LYS A 146 -18.44 -3.41 -25.09
C LYS A 146 -17.83 -2.42 -24.09
N ASP A 147 -17.92 -2.75 -22.80
CA ASP A 147 -17.28 -1.99 -21.73
C ASP A 147 -15.82 -2.43 -21.62
N TYR A 148 -14.91 -1.50 -21.89
CA TYR A 148 -13.45 -1.77 -21.84
C TYR A 148 -12.99 -2.27 -20.47
N MET A 149 -13.58 -1.78 -19.37
CA MET A 149 -13.26 -2.22 -18.01
C MET A 149 -13.55 -3.70 -17.79
N ALA A 150 -14.49 -4.29 -18.53
CA ALA A 150 -14.81 -5.70 -18.43
C ALA A 150 -13.71 -6.63 -18.99
N CYS A 151 -12.71 -6.07 -19.66
CA CYS A 151 -11.56 -6.79 -20.18
C CYS A 151 -10.24 -6.44 -19.49
N TRP A 152 -10.29 -5.71 -18.40
CA TRP A 152 -9.09 -5.40 -17.61
C TRP A 152 -8.81 -6.48 -16.58
N TYR A 153 -7.55 -6.84 -16.49
CA TYR A 153 -7.04 -7.75 -15.47
C TYR A 153 -5.86 -7.14 -14.75
N ASN A 154 -6.01 -7.07 -13.44
CA ASN A 154 -5.02 -6.45 -12.59
C ASN A 154 -4.31 -7.51 -11.75
N SER A 155 -3.02 -7.39 -11.65
CA SER A 155 -2.19 -8.25 -10.81
C SER A 155 -1.14 -7.43 -10.06
N VAL A 156 -0.64 -7.98 -8.98
CA VAL A 156 0.53 -7.46 -8.28
C VAL A 156 1.72 -8.33 -8.69
N VAL A 157 2.69 -7.73 -9.34
CA VAL A 157 3.90 -8.40 -9.79
C VAL A 157 5.13 -7.83 -9.10
N ALA A 158 6.24 -8.57 -9.10
CA ALA A 158 7.47 -8.15 -8.47
C ALA A 158 8.48 -7.60 -9.49
N ALA A 159 9.20 -6.57 -9.06
CA ALA A 159 10.40 -6.08 -9.74
C ALA A 159 11.50 -5.82 -8.72
N THR A 160 12.74 -5.84 -9.15
CA THR A 160 13.92 -5.62 -8.31
C THR A 160 14.85 -4.61 -8.94
N SER A 161 15.57 -3.88 -8.08
CA SER A 161 16.65 -2.98 -8.43
C SER A 161 17.90 -3.34 -7.62
N THR A 162 19.08 -3.20 -8.19
CA THR A 162 20.39 -3.35 -7.51
C THR A 162 21.18 -2.04 -7.45
N ASP A 163 20.60 -0.96 -7.94
CA ASP A 163 21.24 0.35 -8.14
C ASP A 163 20.56 1.50 -7.37
N GLY A 164 19.81 1.19 -6.29
CA GLY A 164 19.10 2.18 -5.49
C GLY A 164 17.85 2.70 -6.19
N GLY A 165 17.17 1.86 -6.96
CA GLY A 165 15.93 2.22 -7.65
C GLY A 165 16.13 3.12 -8.87
N ARG A 166 17.33 3.14 -9.47
CA ARG A 166 17.58 3.87 -10.73
C ARG A 166 17.11 3.09 -11.94
N SER A 167 17.10 1.77 -11.82
CA SER A 167 16.48 0.88 -12.78
C SER A 167 15.81 -0.29 -12.05
N PHE A 168 14.71 -0.80 -12.60
CA PHE A 168 14.03 -1.98 -12.11
C PHE A 168 13.92 -3.03 -13.21
N THR A 169 14.13 -4.28 -12.83
CA THR A 169 13.90 -5.43 -13.70
C THR A 169 12.76 -6.25 -13.11
N ARG A 170 11.78 -6.63 -13.94
CA ARG A 170 10.75 -7.59 -13.52
C ARG A 170 11.40 -8.91 -13.17
N ALA A 171 10.98 -9.53 -12.07
CA ALA A 171 11.41 -10.87 -11.71
C ALA A 171 11.04 -11.84 -12.83
N ALA A 172 11.96 -12.69 -13.24
CA ALA A 172 11.74 -13.70 -14.28
C ALA A 172 11.74 -15.09 -13.65
N PRO A 173 10.87 -15.95 -14.19
CA PRO A 173 9.57 -16.30 -13.66
C PRO A 173 9.67 -17.02 -12.31
N PRO A 174 8.62 -17.05 -11.49
CA PRO A 174 7.37 -16.33 -11.63
C PRO A 174 7.42 -14.94 -10.99
N VAL A 175 6.85 -13.97 -11.64
CA VAL A 175 6.84 -12.57 -11.20
C VAL A 175 5.62 -12.20 -10.34
N VAL A 176 4.66 -13.13 -10.18
CA VAL A 176 3.34 -12.82 -9.60
C VAL A 176 3.36 -12.93 -8.08
N VAL A 177 2.95 -11.86 -7.40
CA VAL A 177 2.72 -11.79 -5.95
C VAL A 177 1.25 -12.06 -5.63
N ALA A 178 0.35 -11.45 -6.39
CA ALA A 178 -1.09 -11.69 -6.29
C ALA A 178 -1.74 -11.59 -7.68
N GLY A 179 -2.37 -12.66 -8.12
CA GLY A 179 -3.09 -12.75 -9.37
C GLY A 179 -4.40 -13.52 -9.20
N ALA A 180 -5.40 -13.24 -10.04
CA ALA A 180 -6.67 -13.94 -10.05
C ALA A 180 -6.70 -14.96 -11.17
N PRO A 181 -7.33 -16.13 -10.98
CA PRO A 181 -7.46 -17.15 -12.01
C PRO A 181 -8.66 -16.83 -12.91
N PHE A 182 -8.46 -16.14 -14.03
CA PHE A 182 -9.55 -15.84 -14.97
C PHE A 182 -9.03 -15.69 -16.41
N ARG A 183 -9.95 -15.49 -17.34
CA ARG A 183 -9.68 -15.29 -18.75
C ARG A 183 -9.92 -13.86 -19.16
N GLN A 184 -8.91 -13.20 -19.75
CA GLN A 184 -9.02 -11.84 -20.26
C GLN A 184 -9.94 -11.73 -21.47
N GLU A 185 -10.05 -12.80 -22.27
CA GLU A 185 -10.81 -12.84 -23.53
C GLU A 185 -12.33 -12.84 -23.36
N VAL A 186 -12.82 -12.99 -22.13
CA VAL A 186 -14.25 -12.98 -21.81
C VAL A 186 -14.61 -11.78 -20.98
N GLY A 187 -15.74 -11.17 -21.27
CA GLY A 187 -16.32 -10.10 -20.45
C GLY A 187 -16.64 -10.60 -19.04
N GLN A 188 -16.28 -9.81 -18.04
CA GLN A 188 -16.41 -10.16 -16.62
C GLN A 188 -17.15 -9.10 -15.81
N GLY A 189 -17.73 -8.11 -16.47
CA GLY A 189 -18.55 -7.04 -15.87
C GLY A 189 -17.78 -5.84 -15.38
N SER A 190 -16.61 -6.03 -14.78
CA SER A 190 -15.72 -4.98 -14.31
C SER A 190 -14.28 -5.49 -14.38
N HIS A 191 -13.29 -4.60 -14.19
CA HIS A 191 -11.89 -5.03 -14.03
C HIS A 191 -11.76 -6.03 -12.88
N ARG A 192 -10.87 -6.99 -13.00
CA ARG A 192 -10.65 -8.05 -12.01
C ARG A 192 -9.21 -8.17 -11.57
N GLY A 193 -9.01 -8.90 -10.50
CA GLY A 193 -7.71 -9.25 -9.96
C GLY A 193 -7.37 -8.49 -8.69
N PHE A 194 -6.08 -8.26 -8.49
CA PHE A 194 -5.55 -7.51 -7.37
C PHE A 194 -4.90 -6.22 -7.86
N PHE A 195 -5.16 -5.11 -7.19
CA PHE A 195 -4.71 -3.80 -7.65
C PHE A 195 -4.34 -2.87 -6.50
N ASN A 196 -3.55 -1.85 -6.84
CA ASN A 196 -3.14 -0.76 -5.99
C ASN A 196 -2.59 -1.20 -4.63
N PRO A 197 -1.46 -1.92 -4.57
CA PRO A 197 -0.80 -2.21 -3.31
C PRO A 197 -0.54 -0.93 -2.50
N SER A 198 -0.75 -1.01 -1.18
CA SER A 198 -0.27 0.02 -0.26
C SER A 198 1.27 0.05 -0.27
N ASN A 199 1.90 0.95 0.51
CA ASN A 199 3.32 0.77 0.80
C ASN A 199 3.57 -0.60 1.47
N ILE A 200 4.82 -1.09 1.37
CA ILE A 200 5.29 -2.15 2.26
C ILE A 200 5.64 -1.51 3.61
N PHE A 201 5.21 -2.14 4.70
CA PHE A 201 5.48 -1.71 6.07
C PHE A 201 5.82 -2.92 6.95
N SER A 202 6.47 -2.69 8.12
CA SER A 202 7.04 -3.78 8.92
C SER A 202 6.72 -3.67 10.41
N ASP A 203 6.47 -4.82 11.05
CA ASP A 203 6.43 -4.96 12.51
C ASP A 203 7.80 -5.33 13.11
N GLY A 204 8.84 -5.39 12.28
CA GLY A 204 10.20 -5.82 12.62
C GLY A 204 10.46 -7.29 12.27
N THR A 205 9.43 -8.13 12.19
CA THR A 205 9.54 -9.56 11.84
C THR A 205 9.00 -9.83 10.44
N TRP A 206 7.86 -9.28 10.15
CA TRP A 206 7.14 -9.44 8.88
C TRP A 206 7.06 -8.11 8.13
N ARG A 207 7.06 -8.18 6.81
CA ARG A 207 6.70 -7.11 5.91
C ARG A 207 5.28 -7.37 5.44
N TYR A 208 4.47 -6.31 5.39
CA TYR A 208 3.07 -6.36 5.05
C TYR A 208 2.76 -5.41 3.91
N PHE A 209 1.73 -5.70 3.15
CA PHE A 209 1.05 -4.74 2.30
C PHE A 209 -0.44 -5.08 2.22
N LEU A 210 -1.23 -4.11 1.79
CA LEU A 210 -2.65 -4.25 1.52
C LEU A 210 -2.89 -4.09 0.01
N ALA A 211 -3.73 -4.94 -0.58
CA ALA A 211 -4.15 -4.80 -1.98
C ALA A 211 -5.65 -5.00 -2.12
N SER A 212 -6.27 -4.18 -2.96
CA SER A 212 -7.69 -4.31 -3.26
C SER A 212 -7.96 -5.41 -4.26
N THR A 213 -9.16 -6.01 -4.18
CA THR A 213 -9.72 -6.89 -5.19
C THR A 213 -11.20 -6.58 -5.40
N THR A 214 -11.66 -6.66 -6.65
CA THR A 214 -13.09 -6.58 -6.98
C THR A 214 -13.84 -7.87 -6.67
N GLY A 215 -13.10 -8.93 -6.29
CA GLY A 215 -13.66 -10.25 -6.07
C GLY A 215 -13.99 -10.99 -7.37
N TRP A 216 -14.36 -12.23 -7.23
CA TRP A 216 -14.85 -13.09 -8.32
C TRP A 216 -15.63 -14.26 -7.77
N THR A 217 -16.48 -14.83 -8.62
CA THR A 217 -17.18 -16.11 -8.38
C THR A 217 -16.83 -17.07 -9.49
N GLN A 218 -16.33 -18.24 -9.13
CA GLN A 218 -16.05 -19.34 -10.06
C GLN A 218 -16.12 -20.69 -9.33
N PRO A 219 -16.35 -21.81 -10.03
CA PRO A 219 -16.39 -23.13 -9.40
C PRO A 219 -15.16 -23.41 -8.53
N GLY A 220 -15.39 -23.65 -7.24
CA GLY A 220 -14.37 -23.97 -6.25
C GLY A 220 -13.59 -22.78 -5.68
N SER A 221 -13.96 -21.53 -6.02
CA SER A 221 -13.29 -20.36 -5.48
C SER A 221 -14.12 -19.09 -5.62
N ASP A 222 -14.63 -18.59 -4.52
CA ASP A 222 -15.33 -17.32 -4.45
C ASP A 222 -14.51 -16.33 -3.61
N GLN A 223 -14.01 -15.26 -4.24
CA GLN A 223 -13.31 -14.17 -3.59
C GLN A 223 -14.26 -13.01 -3.37
N SER A 224 -14.46 -12.63 -2.10
CA SER A 224 -15.20 -11.40 -1.77
C SER A 224 -14.41 -10.17 -2.20
N ALA A 225 -15.11 -9.14 -2.70
CA ALA A 225 -14.51 -7.84 -2.94
C ALA A 225 -14.03 -7.21 -1.62
N GLY A 226 -12.97 -6.42 -1.68
CA GLY A 226 -12.42 -5.70 -0.54
C GLY A 226 -10.90 -5.57 -0.57
N VAL A 227 -10.31 -5.37 0.59
CA VAL A 227 -8.86 -5.17 0.75
C VAL A 227 -8.25 -6.34 1.49
N CYS A 228 -7.30 -7.01 0.86
CA CYS A 228 -6.59 -8.18 1.41
C CYS A 228 -5.27 -7.74 2.06
N LEU A 229 -4.98 -8.28 3.24
CA LEU A 229 -3.70 -8.10 3.91
C LEU A 229 -2.75 -9.25 3.56
N PHE A 230 -1.56 -8.90 3.09
CA PHE A 230 -0.48 -9.84 2.74
C PHE A 230 0.69 -9.67 3.69
N ARG A 231 1.45 -10.74 3.92
CA ARG A 231 2.73 -10.67 4.61
C ARG A 231 3.78 -11.59 4.02
N SER A 232 5.05 -11.21 4.21
CA SER A 232 6.24 -11.99 3.89
C SER A 232 7.36 -11.70 4.89
N ARG A 233 8.31 -12.62 5.03
CA ARG A 233 9.60 -12.36 5.69
C ARG A 233 10.66 -11.88 4.71
N ASP A 234 10.49 -12.22 3.46
CA ASP A 234 11.39 -11.87 2.37
C ASP A 234 10.61 -11.23 1.22
N PRO A 235 10.51 -9.89 1.16
CA PRO A 235 9.81 -9.21 0.08
C PRO A 235 10.50 -9.33 -1.28
N ALA A 236 11.75 -9.78 -1.33
CA ALA A 236 12.47 -10.02 -2.59
C ALA A 236 12.04 -11.33 -3.24
N ASP A 237 11.51 -12.30 -2.47
CA ASP A 237 10.92 -13.52 -3.00
C ASP A 237 9.41 -13.36 -3.20
N PRO A 238 8.91 -13.18 -4.45
CA PRO A 238 7.49 -13.03 -4.70
C PRO A 238 6.66 -14.26 -4.29
N ALA A 239 7.25 -15.46 -4.26
CA ALA A 239 6.57 -16.67 -3.84
C ALA A 239 6.39 -16.78 -2.33
N SER A 240 7.06 -15.94 -1.53
CA SER A 240 6.97 -15.94 -0.06
C SER A 240 5.72 -15.25 0.49
N TRP A 241 5.07 -14.39 -0.28
CA TRP A 241 3.91 -13.65 0.15
C TRP A 241 2.69 -14.54 0.45
N ARG A 242 2.02 -14.28 1.56
CA ARG A 242 0.80 -14.99 1.97
C ARG A 242 -0.26 -13.99 2.41
N ALA A 243 -1.49 -14.17 1.90
CA ALA A 243 -2.62 -13.37 2.33
C ALA A 243 -3.33 -13.98 3.54
N TRP A 244 -3.98 -13.12 4.30
CA TRP A 244 -4.84 -13.47 5.41
C TRP A 244 -6.10 -14.19 4.92
N THR A 245 -6.44 -15.33 5.52
CA THR A 245 -7.60 -16.18 5.14
C THR A 245 -8.77 -16.13 6.15
N GLY A 246 -8.66 -15.25 7.17
CA GLY A 246 -9.61 -15.23 8.30
C GLY A 246 -9.13 -16.02 9.51
N SER A 247 -8.22 -16.99 9.33
CA SER A 247 -7.65 -17.80 10.41
C SER A 247 -6.12 -17.84 10.42
N GLY A 248 -5.48 -17.41 9.33
CA GLY A 248 -4.02 -17.39 9.21
C GLY A 248 -3.55 -16.82 7.88
N PHE A 249 -2.26 -16.56 7.76
CA PHE A 249 -1.64 -16.11 6.51
C PHE A 249 -1.17 -17.33 5.70
N THR A 250 -2.08 -17.93 4.96
CA THR A 250 -1.85 -19.19 4.24
C THR A 250 -2.13 -19.11 2.75
N ALA A 251 -2.95 -18.15 2.29
CA ALA A 251 -3.27 -18.02 0.88
C ALA A 251 -2.08 -17.54 0.06
N ALA A 252 -1.71 -18.32 -0.96
CA ALA A 252 -0.76 -17.96 -1.99
C ALA A 252 -1.51 -17.81 -3.31
N PHE A 253 -1.18 -16.79 -4.08
CA PHE A 253 -1.77 -16.53 -5.39
C PHE A 253 -0.72 -16.83 -6.47
N PRO A 254 -0.72 -18.07 -7.01
CA PRO A 254 0.22 -18.44 -8.05
C PRO A 254 -0.09 -17.72 -9.36
N ASP A 255 0.88 -17.71 -10.27
CA ASP A 255 0.67 -17.26 -11.64
C ASP A 255 -0.44 -18.06 -12.31
N PRO A 256 -1.56 -17.42 -12.71
CA PRO A 256 -2.70 -18.13 -13.32
C PRO A 256 -2.39 -18.68 -14.71
N TYR A 257 -1.32 -18.24 -15.36
CA TYR A 257 -0.91 -18.69 -16.69
C TYR A 257 0.12 -19.82 -16.65
N ALA A 258 0.89 -19.95 -15.56
CA ALA A 258 1.95 -20.97 -15.46
C ALA A 258 1.39 -22.39 -15.29
N LYS A 259 0.27 -22.56 -14.60
CA LYS A 259 -0.39 -23.86 -14.37
C LYS A 259 -1.91 -23.69 -14.23
N PRO A 260 -2.72 -24.67 -14.69
CA PRO A 260 -4.15 -24.69 -14.40
C PRO A 260 -4.37 -24.67 -12.88
N VAL A 261 -5.01 -23.63 -12.37
CA VAL A 261 -5.36 -23.51 -10.96
C VAL A 261 -6.63 -24.30 -10.70
N LYS A 262 -6.55 -25.45 -10.02
CA LYS A 262 -7.72 -26.31 -9.72
C LYS A 262 -8.65 -25.69 -8.70
N ALA A 263 -8.10 -24.97 -7.72
CA ALA A 263 -8.83 -24.17 -6.75
C ALA A 263 -7.98 -22.93 -6.46
N ALA A 264 -8.55 -21.75 -6.66
CA ALA A 264 -7.84 -20.52 -6.35
C ALA A 264 -7.84 -20.29 -4.83
N ALA A 265 -6.71 -19.91 -4.29
CA ALA A 265 -6.65 -19.35 -2.95
C ALA A 265 -7.46 -18.06 -2.88
N THR A 266 -8.06 -17.80 -1.73
CA THR A 266 -8.79 -16.57 -1.46
C THR A 266 -8.28 -15.93 -0.19
N CYS A 267 -8.36 -14.60 -0.12
CA CYS A 267 -8.12 -13.87 1.12
C CYS A 267 -9.43 -13.54 1.82
N ALA A 268 -9.38 -13.35 3.12
CA ALA A 268 -10.45 -12.71 3.87
C ALA A 268 -10.17 -11.20 3.89
N PRO A 269 -11.01 -10.37 3.25
CA PRO A 269 -10.82 -8.93 3.25
C PRO A 269 -10.86 -8.35 4.67
N VAL A 270 -10.06 -7.32 4.91
CA VAL A 270 -10.07 -6.54 6.16
C VAL A 270 -10.90 -5.26 5.95
N ALA A 271 -11.71 -4.94 6.96
CA ALA A 271 -12.52 -3.72 6.99
C ALA A 271 -11.75 -2.62 7.74
N PRO A 272 -12.09 -1.33 7.54
CA PRO A 272 -13.27 -0.77 6.86
C PRO A 272 -12.98 -0.14 5.48
N PHE A 273 -12.13 -0.68 4.70
CA PHE A 273 -11.59 -0.06 3.48
C PHE A 273 -12.52 -0.25 2.27
N PRO A 274 -13.21 0.83 1.78
CA PRO A 274 -14.06 0.74 0.58
C PRO A 274 -13.26 0.85 -0.72
N THR A 275 -12.00 1.28 -0.63
CA THR A 275 -11.09 1.52 -1.75
C THR A 275 -9.67 1.07 -1.37
N PRO A 276 -8.72 1.05 -2.32
CA PRO A 276 -7.31 0.78 -2.01
C PRO A 276 -6.77 1.67 -0.89
N VAL A 277 -5.96 1.06 -0.02
CA VAL A 277 -5.29 1.78 1.06
C VAL A 277 -4.08 2.54 0.50
N GLY A 278 -4.08 3.84 0.70
CA GLY A 278 -3.03 4.73 0.22
C GLY A 278 -1.69 4.50 0.94
N ALA A 279 -1.69 4.47 2.26
CA ALA A 279 -0.50 4.17 3.05
C ALA A 279 -0.87 3.58 4.41
N VAL A 280 0.07 2.80 4.98
CA VAL A 280 0.05 2.35 6.37
C VAL A 280 1.40 2.69 7.00
N VAL A 281 1.38 3.35 8.16
CA VAL A 281 2.59 3.64 8.93
C VAL A 281 2.38 3.28 10.40
N ARG A 282 3.46 2.94 11.12
CA ARG A 282 3.39 2.73 12.56
C ARG A 282 3.72 4.03 13.30
N HIS A 283 2.80 4.51 14.13
CA HIS A 283 3.06 5.68 14.97
C HIS A 283 3.99 5.33 16.12
N ARG A 284 5.16 6.00 16.22
CA ARG A 284 6.22 5.67 17.19
C ARG A 284 5.79 5.88 18.65
N GLY A 285 4.99 6.92 18.90
CA GLY A 285 4.57 7.27 20.26
C GLY A 285 3.48 6.37 20.84
N SER A 286 2.59 5.84 20.02
CA SER A 286 1.47 5.00 20.46
C SER A 286 1.57 3.53 20.02
N GLY A 287 2.56 3.18 19.18
CA GLY A 287 2.68 1.84 18.60
C GLY A 287 1.53 1.43 17.68
N ALA A 288 0.51 2.28 17.48
CA ALA A 288 -0.63 2.00 16.61
C ALA A 288 -0.24 2.11 15.13
N TRP A 289 -0.87 1.29 14.31
CA TRP A 289 -0.87 1.44 12.88
C TRP A 289 -1.87 2.52 12.47
N ILE A 290 -1.50 3.37 11.54
CA ILE A 290 -2.36 4.39 10.92
C ILE A 290 -2.48 4.01 9.45
N ALA A 291 -3.71 3.81 8.97
CA ALA A 291 -4.00 3.67 7.54
C ALA A 291 -4.69 4.93 7.01
N ILE A 292 -4.32 5.33 5.79
CA ILE A 292 -4.97 6.43 5.07
C ILE A 292 -5.49 5.92 3.73
N PHE A 293 -6.70 6.35 3.34
CA PHE A 293 -7.38 5.89 2.12
C PHE A 293 -8.39 6.92 1.63
N MET A 294 -8.95 6.70 0.44
CA MET A 294 -10.05 7.50 -0.12
C MET A 294 -11.39 6.83 0.16
N ALA A 295 -12.45 7.64 0.23
CA ALA A 295 -13.81 7.15 0.13
C ALA A 295 -14.69 8.19 -0.57
N LYS A 296 -15.63 7.74 -1.42
CA LYS A 296 -16.74 8.58 -1.85
C LYS A 296 -17.83 8.55 -0.78
N ALA A 297 -18.73 9.54 -0.82
CA ALA A 297 -19.88 9.60 0.06
C ALA A 297 -20.76 8.34 -0.11
N GLN A 298 -20.94 7.58 0.97
CA GLN A 298 -21.70 6.33 1.04
C GLN A 298 -21.96 5.94 2.50
N PRO A 299 -22.78 4.90 2.81
CA PRO A 299 -22.95 4.43 4.17
C PRO A 299 -21.60 4.17 4.86
N GLY A 300 -21.42 4.74 6.06
CA GLY A 300 -20.17 4.72 6.82
C GLY A 300 -19.18 5.84 6.47
N PHE A 301 -19.39 6.56 5.36
CA PHE A 301 -18.55 7.66 4.88
C PHE A 301 -19.43 8.83 4.45
N PRO A 302 -19.78 9.76 5.34
CA PRO A 302 -20.81 10.79 5.07
C PRO A 302 -20.39 11.83 4.02
N GLN A 303 -19.11 11.94 3.74
CA GLN A 303 -18.55 12.86 2.75
C GLN A 303 -17.48 12.15 1.90
N SER A 304 -17.30 12.58 0.66
CA SER A 304 -16.15 12.17 -0.14
C SER A 304 -14.88 12.83 0.40
N GLY A 305 -13.76 12.07 0.40
CA GLY A 305 -12.51 12.61 0.87
C GLY A 305 -11.46 11.56 1.24
N PHE A 306 -10.42 12.03 1.91
CA PHE A 306 -9.43 11.15 2.54
C PHE A 306 -9.84 10.86 3.97
N TYR A 307 -9.75 9.60 4.32
CA TYR A 307 -10.05 9.07 5.64
C TYR A 307 -8.82 8.42 6.25
N TRP A 308 -8.79 8.34 7.56
CA TRP A 308 -7.80 7.60 8.31
C TRP A 308 -8.46 6.71 9.36
N THR A 309 -7.78 5.65 9.72
CA THR A 309 -8.18 4.72 10.79
C THR A 309 -6.95 4.16 11.48
N THR A 310 -7.11 3.55 12.64
CA THR A 310 -6.04 2.94 13.42
C THR A 310 -6.30 1.47 13.72
N SER A 311 -5.20 0.72 13.92
CA SER A 311 -5.23 -0.67 14.33
C SER A 311 -4.06 -1.00 15.25
N ARG A 312 -4.24 -2.03 16.09
CA ARG A 312 -3.16 -2.61 16.91
C ARG A 312 -2.60 -3.92 16.34
N ASP A 313 -3.34 -4.57 15.46
CA ASP A 313 -3.05 -5.93 14.96
C ASP A 313 -3.14 -6.07 13.43
N LEU A 314 -3.46 -4.98 12.71
CA LEU A 314 -3.66 -4.92 11.25
C LEU A 314 -4.93 -5.64 10.75
N LEU A 315 -5.66 -6.30 11.62
CA LEU A 315 -6.87 -7.08 11.30
C LEU A 315 -8.13 -6.36 11.73
N ALA A 316 -8.14 -5.84 12.96
CA ALA A 316 -9.22 -5.02 13.49
C ALA A 316 -8.83 -3.54 13.42
N TRP A 317 -9.66 -2.75 12.75
CA TRP A 317 -9.45 -1.32 12.57
C TRP A 317 -10.57 -0.52 13.21
N ASP A 318 -10.22 0.63 13.76
CA ASP A 318 -11.17 1.55 14.37
C ASP A 318 -12.12 2.16 13.32
N ALA A 319 -13.17 2.85 13.78
CA ALA A 319 -14.06 3.58 12.90
C ALA A 319 -13.28 4.67 12.12
N PRO A 320 -13.43 4.76 10.80
CA PRO A 320 -12.74 5.75 9.98
C PRO A 320 -13.14 7.19 10.34
N ARG A 321 -12.17 8.09 10.26
CA ARG A 321 -12.36 9.53 10.47
C ARG A 321 -11.95 10.32 9.24
N LEU A 322 -12.72 11.33 8.88
CA LEU A 322 -12.41 12.22 7.76
C LEU A 322 -11.15 13.05 8.09
N LEU A 323 -10.21 13.10 7.17
CA LEU A 323 -9.00 13.93 7.25
C LEU A 323 -9.08 15.15 6.33
N LEU A 324 -9.52 14.95 5.09
CA LEU A 324 -9.64 15.99 4.07
C LEU A 324 -10.88 15.73 3.23
N ALA A 325 -11.84 16.66 3.27
CA ALA A 325 -13.02 16.62 2.42
C ALA A 325 -12.67 17.05 0.99
N GLY A 326 -13.27 16.40 0.01
CA GLY A 326 -13.12 16.70 -1.42
C GLY A 326 -13.64 15.57 -2.27
N ALA A 327 -14.12 15.88 -3.48
CA ALA A 327 -14.45 14.85 -4.46
C ALA A 327 -13.21 14.02 -4.78
N THR A 328 -13.34 12.70 -4.77
CA THR A 328 -12.23 11.77 -4.97
C THR A 328 -12.26 11.18 -6.38
N LEU A 329 -11.23 10.45 -6.76
CA LEU A 329 -11.16 9.68 -8.02
C LEU A 329 -12.40 8.76 -8.25
N TYR A 330 -13.12 8.40 -7.19
CA TYR A 330 -14.30 7.52 -7.24
C TYR A 330 -15.62 8.27 -7.37
N ASP A 331 -15.59 9.60 -7.31
CA ASP A 331 -16.77 10.45 -7.54
C ASP A 331 -16.96 10.71 -9.04
N ASP A 332 -18.17 11.13 -9.39
CA ASP A 332 -18.51 11.53 -10.76
C ASP A 332 -17.78 12.83 -11.15
N PRO A 333 -16.84 12.80 -12.11
CA PRO A 333 -16.11 14.00 -12.52
C PRO A 333 -17.03 15.10 -13.07
N CYS A 334 -18.22 14.75 -13.63
CA CYS A 334 -19.22 15.72 -14.08
C CYS A 334 -19.73 16.61 -12.94
N ARG A 335 -19.64 16.12 -11.69
CA ARG A 335 -20.14 16.80 -10.49
C ARG A 335 -19.03 17.41 -9.64
N ALA A 336 -17.80 17.41 -10.14
CA ALA A 336 -16.62 17.91 -9.44
C ALA A 336 -15.92 19.05 -10.23
N PRO A 337 -16.57 20.22 -10.41
CA PRO A 337 -16.02 21.30 -11.21
C PRO A 337 -14.71 21.89 -10.63
N GLY A 338 -14.42 21.64 -9.35
CA GLY A 338 -13.17 22.00 -8.68
C GLY A 338 -12.03 20.99 -8.86
N GLY A 339 -12.28 19.91 -9.63
CA GLY A 339 -11.37 18.78 -9.74
C GLY A 339 -11.53 17.75 -8.64
N LEU A 340 -10.70 16.72 -8.71
CA LEU A 340 -10.72 15.57 -7.78
C LEU A 340 -9.42 15.51 -6.98
N ILE A 341 -9.46 14.84 -5.84
CA ILE A 341 -8.28 14.47 -5.06
C ILE A 341 -8.08 12.95 -5.10
N ALA A 342 -6.82 12.50 -5.17
CA ALA A 342 -6.51 11.09 -5.30
C ALA A 342 -5.18 10.72 -4.62
N TYR A 343 -4.97 9.42 -4.47
CA TYR A 343 -3.69 8.80 -4.12
C TYR A 343 -3.04 9.36 -2.84
N PRO A 344 -3.76 9.39 -1.70
CA PRO A 344 -3.17 9.86 -0.46
C PRO A 344 -2.03 8.94 -0.02
N SER A 345 -0.97 9.51 0.54
CA SER A 345 0.08 8.78 1.23
C SER A 345 0.56 9.56 2.45
N LEU A 346 1.08 8.84 3.43
CA LEU A 346 1.61 9.40 4.66
C LEU A 346 3.11 9.10 4.74
N LEU A 347 3.92 10.13 4.89
CA LEU A 347 5.37 10.05 4.98
C LEU A 347 5.84 10.92 6.15
N ASP A 348 6.75 10.41 6.98
CA ASP A 348 7.38 11.22 8.02
C ASP A 348 8.79 11.61 7.56
N PRO A 349 9.10 12.91 7.41
CA PRO A 349 10.47 13.37 7.09
C PRO A 349 11.53 12.84 8.06
N ASP A 350 11.15 12.63 9.33
CA ASP A 350 11.99 12.12 10.40
C ASP A 350 11.79 10.62 10.69
N ALA A 351 11.23 9.87 9.71
CA ALA A 351 11.10 8.43 9.81
C ALA A 351 12.44 7.78 10.15
N ARG A 352 12.43 6.84 11.10
CA ARG A 352 13.65 6.14 11.53
C ARG A 352 14.04 5.05 10.53
N GLY A 353 13.03 4.39 9.95
CA GLY A 353 13.22 3.38 8.91
C GLY A 353 13.56 3.99 7.55
N ARG A 354 14.28 3.20 6.72
CA ARG A 354 14.56 3.60 5.32
C ARG A 354 13.31 3.73 4.48
N ASN A 355 12.27 2.95 4.79
CA ASN A 355 11.11 2.77 3.93
C ASN A 355 9.93 3.69 4.29
N PHE A 356 10.13 4.66 5.20
CA PHE A 356 9.10 5.60 5.65
C PHE A 356 7.83 4.89 6.13
N ASP A 357 7.97 3.73 6.75
CA ASP A 357 6.90 2.91 7.29
C ASP A 357 6.58 3.20 8.77
N ASP A 358 7.23 4.21 9.35
CA ASP A 358 6.97 4.72 10.69
C ASP A 358 6.75 6.24 10.68
N ALA A 359 6.02 6.75 11.66
CA ALA A 359 5.78 8.18 11.84
C ALA A 359 5.83 8.60 13.32
N GLY A 360 6.33 9.81 13.58
CA GLY A 360 6.19 10.50 14.88
C GLY A 360 4.94 11.38 14.91
N ASP A 361 4.99 12.39 15.79
CA ASP A 361 3.87 13.32 16.00
C ASP A 361 3.67 14.31 14.83
N ILE A 362 4.64 14.37 13.92
CA ILE A 362 4.58 15.19 12.71
C ILE A 362 4.84 14.28 11.51
N ALA A 363 4.02 14.44 10.48
CA ALA A 363 4.15 13.74 9.21
C ALA A 363 3.74 14.66 8.06
N VAL A 364 3.76 14.14 6.85
CA VAL A 364 3.33 14.82 5.62
C VAL A 364 2.31 13.94 4.91
N LEU A 365 1.14 14.50 4.65
CA LEU A 365 0.19 13.95 3.68
C LEU A 365 0.68 14.35 2.28
N THR A 366 0.94 13.39 1.40
CA THR A 366 1.08 13.62 -0.04
C THR A 366 -0.17 13.14 -0.76
N TYR A 367 -0.58 13.84 -1.81
CA TYR A 367 -1.75 13.48 -2.60
C TYR A 367 -1.73 14.17 -3.96
N VAL A 368 -2.57 13.70 -4.87
CA VAL A 368 -2.70 14.23 -6.23
C VAL A 368 -3.98 15.01 -6.37
N THR A 369 -3.91 16.16 -7.06
CA THR A 369 -5.10 16.85 -7.57
C THR A 369 -5.26 16.55 -9.05
N LEU A 370 -6.49 16.22 -9.46
CA LEU A 370 -6.86 15.88 -10.83
C LEU A 370 -7.79 16.95 -11.34
N ARG A 371 -7.41 17.64 -12.42
CA ARG A 371 -8.30 18.61 -13.07
C ARG A 371 -9.27 17.90 -14.00
N THR A 372 -10.45 18.47 -14.12
CA THR A 372 -11.50 17.97 -15.00
C THR A 372 -11.85 19.03 -16.05
N GLU A 373 -12.06 18.57 -17.27
CA GLU A 373 -12.65 19.35 -18.37
C GLU A 373 -14.00 18.71 -18.74
N GLY A 374 -15.10 19.35 -18.37
CA GLY A 374 -16.41 18.73 -18.41
C GLY A 374 -16.45 17.49 -17.49
N CYS A 375 -16.71 16.33 -18.09
CA CYS A 375 -16.76 15.04 -17.38
C CYS A 375 -15.48 14.21 -17.51
N THR A 376 -14.41 14.77 -18.06
CA THR A 376 -13.17 14.04 -18.34
C THR A 376 -12.07 14.45 -17.37
N ILE A 377 -11.42 13.48 -16.74
CA ILE A 377 -10.19 13.70 -15.97
C ILE A 377 -9.05 13.93 -16.98
N THR A 378 -8.34 15.03 -16.81
CA THR A 378 -7.24 15.41 -17.71
C THR A 378 -5.88 14.91 -17.21
N SER A 379 -4.85 15.11 -18.02
CA SER A 379 -3.45 14.92 -17.62
C SER A 379 -2.90 16.07 -16.77
N ASP A 380 -3.67 17.16 -16.54
CA ASP A 380 -3.28 18.23 -15.64
C ASP A 380 -3.47 17.78 -14.20
N ARG A 381 -2.42 17.16 -13.64
CA ARG A 381 -2.39 16.57 -12.30
C ARG A 381 -1.19 17.11 -11.55
N ASP A 382 -1.42 17.62 -10.36
CA ASP A 382 -0.36 18.12 -9.49
C ASP A 382 -0.16 17.18 -8.29
N LEU A 383 1.11 16.87 -7.94
CA LEU A 383 1.45 16.24 -6.69
C LEU A 383 1.62 17.31 -5.62
N LEU A 384 0.84 17.21 -4.58
CA LEU A 384 0.85 18.12 -3.44
C LEU A 384 1.36 17.42 -2.19
N ARG A 385 1.89 18.21 -1.25
CA ARG A 385 2.17 17.81 0.12
C ARG A 385 1.56 18.79 1.12
N ARG A 386 1.13 18.29 2.29
CA ARG A 386 0.63 19.12 3.38
C ARG A 386 1.09 18.56 4.72
N ASN A 387 1.53 19.41 5.62
CA ASN A 387 1.96 18.97 6.95
C ASN A 387 0.77 18.40 7.74
N LEU A 388 1.05 17.43 8.58
CA LEU A 388 0.10 16.69 9.39
C LEU A 388 0.63 16.59 10.83
N ALA A 389 -0.20 16.95 11.79
CA ALA A 389 0.05 16.69 13.21
C ALA A 389 -0.72 15.44 13.65
N ILE A 390 -0.04 14.55 14.34
CA ILE A 390 -0.58 13.32 14.93
C ILE A 390 -0.61 13.50 16.44
N LYS A 391 -1.78 13.38 17.06
CA LYS A 391 -1.96 13.56 18.49
C LYS A 391 -2.37 12.25 19.15
N VAL A 392 -1.78 11.95 20.28
CA VAL A 392 -2.20 10.90 21.20
C VAL A 392 -3.07 11.49 22.30
N TRP A 393 -3.92 10.70 22.92
CA TRP A 393 -4.60 11.10 24.13
C TRP A 393 -3.56 11.29 25.24
N PRO A 394 -3.70 12.36 26.06
CA PRO A 394 -2.80 12.59 27.20
C PRO A 394 -2.91 11.49 28.24
#